data_6e9d57b420aa313aba710b601af1e9c3
#
_entry.id   6e9d57b420aa313aba710b601af1e9c3
#
_cell.length_a   1.000
_cell.length_b   1.000
_cell.length_c   1.000
_cell.angle_alpha   90.00
_cell.angle_beta   90.00
_cell.angle_gamma   90.00
#
_symmetry.space_group_name_H-M   'P 1'
#
loop_
_entity.id
_entity.type
_entity.pdbx_description
1 polymer ?
#
loop_
_entity_poly.entity_id
_entity_poly.type
_entity_poly.pdbx_seq_one_letter_code
_entity_poly.pdbx_strand_id
1 'polypeptide(L)'
;MTGLTTIDAMKQAVDENGGKMSESDYLEAVKTLIEDSGRTTSIDSLKVNAFNKGRMTKAGITRVTVGSDKMVWQSDKIQNALNGVTTNVSDTVVEAAKKLVEMQPTVNTPKFVKKATTGGSFYGIQREDPTQYDELLQSMIPTPVGFVESKRNEFRLLALLRQRSLAGDTVNSHMLAEGPTGCGKSQMAKDFCGQLNTPLARVNMSDGVTEDAFIGTRTIDENGRVVYQDGILTFSMENGIPLLVDEINAGRENCLIALNMALDSGILVIPEDNNRVVKAKAGFMVIGTMNPPEDYAGVNSMNYATKNRFTFNLEFDYLPHDLEVKVVSEQANFKDKETISQIVTVANDLRRMKKEGVLESDTSTRSLIQLFNVMHHLTMKEAIEYVLLGRYMADEREHIEATFRARLEDY
;
A
#
# COMPACT_ATOMS: atom_id res chain seq x y z
N MET A 1 -15.10 -17.56 41.96
CA MET A 1 -14.00 -17.95 41.04
C MET A 1 -14.27 -17.27 39.71
N THR A 2 -13.47 -16.29 39.32
CA THR A 2 -13.58 -15.62 38.05
C THR A 2 -13.22 -16.65 36.97
N GLY A 3 -14.18 -17.05 36.14
CA GLY A 3 -13.96 -18.06 35.11
C GLY A 3 -12.86 -17.63 34.13
N LEU A 4 -11.97 -18.55 33.79
CA LEU A 4 -10.87 -18.40 32.85
C LEU A 4 -11.38 -17.78 31.54
N THR A 5 -10.78 -16.69 31.07
CA THR A 5 -11.17 -16.11 29.78
C THR A 5 -10.58 -16.93 28.63
N THR A 6 -11.16 -16.82 27.43
CA THR A 6 -10.59 -17.50 26.25
C THR A 6 -9.15 -17.08 25.98
N ILE A 7 -8.79 -15.82 26.30
CA ILE A 7 -7.43 -15.31 26.12
C ILE A 7 -6.47 -15.95 27.13
N ASP A 8 -6.91 -16.12 28.39
CA ASP A 8 -6.09 -16.78 29.43
C ASP A 8 -5.87 -18.25 29.10
N ALA A 9 -6.91 -18.97 28.62
CA ALA A 9 -6.79 -20.34 28.16
C ALA A 9 -5.84 -20.48 26.95
N MET A 10 -5.88 -19.54 26.00
CA MET A 10 -4.98 -19.51 24.87
C MET A 10 -3.52 -19.36 25.30
N LYS A 11 -3.24 -18.48 26.25
CA LYS A 11 -1.92 -18.26 26.79
C LYS A 11 -1.44 -19.48 27.57
N GLN A 12 -2.23 -20.00 28.49
CA GLN A 12 -1.92 -21.14 29.32
C GLN A 12 -1.60 -22.39 28.49
N ALA A 13 -2.41 -22.69 27.44
CA ALA A 13 -2.19 -23.83 26.56
C ALA A 13 -0.78 -23.82 25.92
N VAL A 14 -0.29 -22.66 25.48
CA VAL A 14 1.03 -22.55 24.86
C VAL A 14 2.14 -22.54 25.90
N ASP A 15 1.93 -21.92 27.06
CA ASP A 15 2.90 -21.87 28.17
C ASP A 15 3.18 -23.27 28.72
N GLU A 16 2.15 -24.08 28.98
CA GLU A 16 2.27 -25.46 29.51
C GLU A 16 2.97 -26.41 28.55
N ASN A 17 2.91 -26.14 27.25
CA ASN A 17 3.57 -26.95 26.21
C ASN A 17 4.92 -26.40 25.74
N GLY A 18 5.62 -25.67 26.61
CA GLY A 18 6.97 -25.20 26.35
C GLY A 18 7.07 -24.06 25.35
N GLY A 19 5.96 -23.40 25.04
CA GLY A 19 5.86 -22.19 24.20
C GLY A 19 5.71 -22.44 22.71
N LYS A 20 5.52 -23.70 22.29
CA LYS A 20 5.20 -24.07 20.90
C LYS A 20 4.40 -25.37 20.86
N MET A 21 3.47 -25.49 19.91
CA MET A 21 2.72 -26.73 19.68
C MET A 21 2.08 -26.73 18.27
N SER A 22 1.59 -27.89 17.84
CA SER A 22 0.82 -27.96 16.58
C SER A 22 -0.51 -27.21 16.69
N GLU A 23 -1.08 -26.84 15.55
CA GLU A 23 -2.37 -26.16 15.51
C GLU A 23 -3.51 -27.02 16.06
N SER A 24 -3.47 -28.35 15.81
CA SER A 24 -4.45 -29.31 16.32
C SER A 24 -4.37 -29.46 17.84
N ASP A 25 -3.17 -29.65 18.38
CA ASP A 25 -2.94 -29.81 19.81
C ASP A 25 -3.30 -28.51 20.57
N TYR A 26 -3.01 -27.35 19.98
CA TYR A 26 -3.42 -26.06 20.53
C TYR A 26 -4.92 -25.92 20.67
N LEU A 27 -5.69 -26.28 19.62
CA LEU A 27 -7.15 -26.20 19.67
C LEU A 27 -7.73 -27.15 20.73
N GLU A 28 -7.15 -28.34 20.86
CA GLU A 28 -7.60 -29.32 21.85
C GLU A 28 -7.25 -28.91 23.28
N ALA A 29 -6.04 -28.37 23.51
CA ALA A 29 -5.63 -27.85 24.80
C ALA A 29 -6.49 -26.65 25.25
N VAL A 30 -6.75 -25.70 24.34
CA VAL A 30 -7.62 -24.54 24.63
C VAL A 30 -9.06 -25.00 24.91
N LYS A 31 -9.54 -26.00 24.18
CA LYS A 31 -10.86 -26.60 24.43
C LYS A 31 -10.97 -27.20 25.84
N THR A 32 -10.01 -28.03 26.21
CA THR A 32 -9.96 -28.69 27.55
C THR A 32 -9.95 -27.64 28.66
N LEU A 33 -9.09 -26.59 28.56
CA LEU A 33 -9.02 -25.54 29.57
C LEU A 33 -10.34 -24.74 29.71
N ILE A 34 -11.05 -24.53 28.59
CA ILE A 34 -12.36 -23.86 28.63
C ILE A 34 -13.43 -24.76 29.24
N GLU A 35 -13.44 -26.06 28.93
CA GLU A 35 -14.37 -27.03 29.48
C GLU A 35 -14.13 -27.28 30.99
N ASP A 36 -12.89 -27.35 31.42
CA ASP A 36 -12.49 -27.42 32.83
C ASP A 36 -12.93 -26.18 33.64
N SER A 37 -13.07 -25.03 32.95
CA SER A 37 -13.63 -23.82 33.54
C SER A 37 -15.16 -23.80 33.63
N GLY A 38 -15.84 -24.91 33.31
CA GLY A 38 -17.29 -25.07 33.36
C GLY A 38 -18.08 -24.51 32.18
N ARG A 39 -17.40 -24.33 31.04
CA ARG A 39 -18.04 -23.90 29.79
C ARG A 39 -17.93 -24.98 28.71
N THR A 40 -18.98 -25.12 27.90
CA THR A 40 -18.96 -26.00 26.72
C THR A 40 -18.63 -25.21 25.47
N THR A 41 -17.76 -25.75 24.60
CA THR A 41 -17.41 -25.14 23.31
C THR A 41 -17.19 -26.23 22.26
N SER A 42 -17.46 -25.89 20.98
CA SER A 42 -17.16 -26.79 19.87
C SER A 42 -15.81 -26.39 19.21
N ILE A 43 -15.13 -27.35 18.61
CA ILE A 43 -13.86 -27.11 17.89
C ILE A 43 -14.05 -26.06 16.78
N ASP A 44 -15.19 -26.06 16.08
CA ASP A 44 -15.44 -25.09 15.01
C ASP A 44 -15.64 -23.66 15.55
N SER A 45 -16.31 -23.50 16.69
CA SER A 45 -16.37 -22.21 17.39
C SER A 45 -15.00 -21.77 17.90
N LEU A 46 -14.14 -22.71 18.29
CA LEU A 46 -12.77 -22.42 18.72
C LEU A 46 -11.87 -22.01 17.57
N LYS A 47 -11.98 -22.62 16.39
CA LYS A 47 -11.19 -22.20 15.20
C LYS A 47 -11.37 -20.73 14.90
N VAL A 48 -12.60 -20.21 14.94
CA VAL A 48 -12.88 -18.79 14.72
C VAL A 48 -12.34 -17.93 15.86
N ASN A 49 -12.45 -18.37 17.09
CA ASN A 49 -12.13 -17.58 18.27
C ASN A 49 -10.66 -17.65 18.68
N ALA A 50 -10.04 -18.84 18.63
CA ALA A 50 -8.66 -19.06 19.05
C ALA A 50 -7.63 -18.55 18.02
N PHE A 51 -8.00 -18.49 16.74
CA PHE A 51 -7.16 -17.91 15.69
C PHE A 51 -7.53 -16.47 15.31
N ASN A 52 -8.39 -15.83 16.09
CA ASN A 52 -8.63 -14.40 15.91
C ASN A 52 -7.35 -13.60 16.21
N LYS A 53 -6.85 -12.85 15.19
CA LYS A 53 -5.58 -12.13 15.26
C LYS A 53 -5.47 -11.20 16.48
N GLY A 54 -6.55 -10.50 16.84
CA GLY A 54 -6.56 -9.61 18.00
C GLY A 54 -6.46 -10.35 19.34
N ARG A 55 -7.05 -11.55 19.45
CA ARG A 55 -6.96 -12.40 20.65
C ARG A 55 -5.60 -13.05 20.77
N MET A 56 -5.04 -13.56 19.67
CA MET A 56 -3.69 -14.13 19.64
C MET A 56 -2.64 -13.08 20.08
N THR A 57 -2.72 -11.86 19.55
CA THR A 57 -1.83 -10.77 19.95
C THR A 57 -1.95 -10.45 21.45
N LYS A 58 -3.17 -10.40 22.00
CA LYS A 58 -3.39 -10.18 23.45
C LYS A 58 -2.87 -11.33 24.31
N ALA A 59 -2.90 -12.56 23.79
CA ALA A 59 -2.35 -13.73 24.46
C ALA A 59 -0.81 -13.85 24.31
N GLY A 60 -0.16 -13.00 23.51
CA GLY A 60 1.28 -13.06 23.24
C GLY A 60 1.68 -14.29 22.44
N ILE A 61 0.83 -14.76 21.52
CA ILE A 61 1.08 -15.94 20.68
C ILE A 61 0.98 -15.60 19.20
N THR A 62 1.69 -16.36 18.39
CA THR A 62 1.75 -16.18 16.93
C THR A 62 1.61 -17.54 16.22
N ARG A 63 0.87 -17.57 15.14
CA ARG A 63 0.75 -18.71 14.24
C ARG A 63 1.84 -18.69 13.20
N VAL A 64 2.61 -19.77 13.09
CA VAL A 64 3.75 -19.90 12.18
C VAL A 64 3.58 -21.15 11.32
N THR A 65 3.91 -21.07 10.04
CA THR A 65 3.93 -22.21 9.15
C THR A 65 5.38 -22.68 8.99
N VAL A 66 5.64 -23.94 9.30
CA VAL A 66 6.96 -24.57 9.18
C VAL A 66 6.84 -25.75 8.21
N GLY A 67 7.29 -25.57 6.97
CA GLY A 67 7.05 -26.54 5.90
C GLY A 67 5.56 -26.68 5.57
N SER A 68 5.00 -27.89 5.71
CA SER A 68 3.57 -28.17 5.56
C SER A 68 2.76 -27.94 6.84
N ASP A 69 3.44 -27.79 7.98
CA ASP A 69 2.79 -27.80 9.29
C ASP A 69 2.48 -26.40 9.79
N LYS A 70 1.31 -26.26 10.39
CA LYS A 70 0.88 -25.01 11.05
C LYS A 70 1.11 -25.17 12.55
N MET A 71 1.88 -24.23 13.11
CA MET A 71 2.28 -24.22 14.51
C MET A 71 1.82 -22.97 15.21
N VAL A 72 1.62 -23.04 16.54
CA VAL A 72 1.36 -21.89 17.40
C VAL A 72 2.52 -21.72 18.38
N TRP A 73 3.08 -20.52 18.48
CA TRP A 73 4.26 -20.22 19.27
C TRP A 73 4.03 -19.01 20.19
N GLN A 74 4.72 -18.97 21.33
CA GLN A 74 4.86 -17.71 22.06
C GLN A 74 5.68 -16.71 21.26
N SER A 75 5.23 -15.47 21.19
CA SER A 75 5.84 -14.44 20.34
C SER A 75 7.27 -14.07 20.74
N ASP A 76 7.61 -14.14 22.02
CA ASP A 76 8.94 -13.92 22.56
C ASP A 76 9.91 -15.09 22.30
N LYS A 77 9.41 -16.32 22.26
CA LYS A 77 10.23 -17.51 21.96
C LYS A 77 10.58 -17.68 20.48
N ILE A 78 9.80 -17.10 19.57
CA ILE A 78 10.16 -17.07 18.15
C ILE A 78 11.49 -16.35 17.95
N GLN A 79 11.71 -15.22 18.65
CA GLN A 79 12.95 -14.45 18.59
C GLN A 79 14.16 -15.28 19.06
N ASN A 80 13.98 -16.05 20.15
CA ASN A 80 15.03 -16.89 20.71
C ASN A 80 15.31 -18.14 19.84
N ALA A 81 14.30 -18.68 19.17
CA ALA A 81 14.46 -19.81 18.23
C ALA A 81 15.19 -19.39 16.95
N LEU A 82 14.93 -18.17 16.45
CA LEU A 82 15.64 -17.60 15.30
C LEU A 82 17.10 -17.31 15.62
N ASN A 83 17.43 -17.02 16.88
CA ASN A 83 18.81 -16.83 17.36
C ASN A 83 19.56 -18.16 17.61
N GLY A 84 18.84 -19.29 17.72
CA GLY A 84 19.42 -20.63 18.01
C GLY A 84 19.57 -21.56 16.80
N VAL A 85 19.09 -21.18 15.62
CA VAL A 85 19.21 -21.98 14.38
C VAL A 85 20.52 -21.63 13.67
N THR A 86 21.62 -22.06 14.26
CA THR A 86 22.91 -22.18 13.56
C THR A 86 23.16 -23.64 13.27
N THR A 87 22.59 -24.18 12.18
CA THR A 87 23.18 -25.29 11.39
C THR A 87 22.33 -25.55 10.13
N ASN A 88 22.97 -25.39 8.96
CA ASN A 88 22.53 -25.81 7.61
C ASN A 88 21.52 -24.91 6.86
N VAL A 89 21.58 -23.62 7.00
CA VAL A 89 21.09 -22.69 5.98
C VAL A 89 22.32 -22.00 5.38
N SER A 90 22.42 -21.91 4.05
CA SER A 90 23.60 -21.32 3.39
C SER A 90 23.87 -19.92 3.98
N ASP A 91 25.15 -19.61 4.23
CA ASP A 91 25.62 -18.35 4.85
C ASP A 91 25.00 -17.10 4.20
N THR A 92 24.66 -17.19 2.92
CA THR A 92 23.98 -16.13 2.16
C THR A 92 22.58 -15.79 2.67
N VAL A 93 21.81 -16.78 3.14
CA VAL A 93 20.45 -16.57 3.68
C VAL A 93 20.53 -16.06 5.12
N VAL A 94 21.51 -16.52 5.88
CA VAL A 94 21.78 -16.03 7.25
C VAL A 94 22.28 -14.59 7.22
N GLU A 95 23.13 -14.23 6.26
CA GLU A 95 23.64 -12.88 6.10
C GLU A 95 22.56 -11.91 5.58
N ALA A 96 21.68 -12.37 4.69
CA ALA A 96 20.50 -11.61 4.27
C ALA A 96 19.50 -11.41 5.42
N ALA A 97 19.30 -12.44 6.25
CA ALA A 97 18.44 -12.34 7.44
C ALA A 97 19.05 -11.43 8.52
N LYS A 98 20.37 -11.49 8.75
CA LYS A 98 21.10 -10.58 9.65
C LYS A 98 21.05 -9.15 9.17
N LYS A 99 21.27 -8.89 7.88
CA LYS A 99 21.07 -7.55 7.29
C LYS A 99 19.63 -7.03 7.43
N LEU A 100 18.63 -7.92 7.34
CA LEU A 100 17.23 -7.58 7.58
C LEU A 100 16.95 -7.23 9.06
N VAL A 101 17.64 -7.87 10.01
CA VAL A 101 17.50 -7.59 11.46
C VAL A 101 18.29 -6.34 11.86
N GLU A 102 19.48 -6.12 11.32
CA GLU A 102 20.27 -4.89 11.53
C GLU A 102 19.63 -3.65 10.86
N MET A 103 18.74 -3.84 9.89
CA MET A 103 17.89 -2.80 9.32
C MET A 103 16.60 -2.55 10.11
N GLN A 104 16.46 -3.07 11.36
CA GLN A 104 15.31 -2.69 12.18
C GLN A 104 15.42 -1.20 12.52
N PRO A 105 14.48 -0.35 12.10
CA PRO A 105 14.46 1.01 12.55
C PRO A 105 14.07 1.01 14.03
N THR A 106 14.89 1.62 14.87
CA THR A 106 14.41 2.27 16.08
C THR A 106 13.08 2.95 15.76
N VAL A 107 12.08 2.82 16.63
CA VAL A 107 10.72 3.39 16.50
C VAL A 107 10.77 4.69 15.69
N ASN A 108 10.44 4.58 14.39
CA ASN A 108 10.58 5.71 13.49
C ASN A 108 9.44 6.69 13.75
N THR A 109 9.78 7.79 14.35
CA THR A 109 9.03 9.03 14.14
C THR A 109 8.94 9.25 12.62
N PRO A 110 7.74 9.47 12.06
CA PRO A 110 7.56 9.70 10.63
C PRO A 110 8.49 10.81 10.16
N LYS A 111 9.36 10.51 9.21
CA LYS A 111 10.29 11.50 8.64
C LYS A 111 9.69 12.05 7.38
N PHE A 112 9.46 13.36 7.35
CA PHE A 112 9.27 14.07 6.09
C PHE A 112 10.57 13.98 5.29
N VAL A 113 10.49 13.34 4.15
CA VAL A 113 11.63 13.25 3.24
C VAL A 113 11.62 14.52 2.37
N LYS A 114 12.45 15.49 2.72
CA LYS A 114 12.64 16.70 1.94
C LYS A 114 13.34 16.38 0.62
N LYS A 115 13.11 17.27 -0.37
CA LYS A 115 13.68 17.35 -1.73
C LYS A 115 14.86 16.42 -2.02
N ALA A 116 14.81 15.70 -3.14
CA ALA A 116 15.91 14.87 -3.61
C ALA A 116 17.20 15.71 -3.70
N THR A 117 18.29 15.18 -3.16
CA THR A 117 19.63 15.74 -3.33
C THR A 117 20.32 14.99 -4.45
N THR A 118 21.13 15.69 -5.25
CA THR A 118 22.01 15.02 -6.19
C THR A 118 23.06 14.20 -5.44
N GLY A 119 23.14 12.90 -5.76
CA GLY A 119 24.07 11.96 -5.13
C GLY A 119 23.58 11.35 -3.80
N GLY A 120 24.34 10.38 -3.30
CA GLY A 120 24.00 9.59 -2.12
C GLY A 120 22.98 8.48 -2.38
N SER A 121 22.49 7.84 -1.33
CA SER A 121 21.54 6.73 -1.43
C SER A 121 20.23 7.04 -0.70
N PHE A 122 19.16 6.36 -1.14
CA PHE A 122 17.85 6.36 -0.49
C PHE A 122 17.42 4.92 -0.25
N TYR A 123 17.22 4.54 0.99
CA TYR A 123 16.97 3.15 1.42
C TYR A 123 17.97 2.13 0.83
N GLY A 124 19.26 2.50 0.80
CA GLY A 124 20.32 1.63 0.28
C GLY A 124 20.43 1.55 -1.25
N ILE A 125 19.60 2.27 -1.98
CA ILE A 125 19.69 2.40 -3.44
C ILE A 125 20.42 3.70 -3.78
N GLN A 126 21.42 3.63 -4.64
CA GLN A 126 22.10 4.83 -5.14
C GLN A 126 21.12 5.67 -5.96
N ARG A 127 21.13 6.98 -5.72
CA ARG A 127 20.37 7.92 -6.55
C ARG A 127 20.96 7.93 -7.93
N GLU A 128 20.10 7.88 -8.92
CA GLU A 128 20.50 7.94 -10.32
C GLU A 128 20.92 9.36 -10.69
N ASP A 129 21.83 9.48 -11.65
CA ASP A 129 22.17 10.77 -12.24
C ASP A 129 21.16 11.09 -13.34
N PRO A 130 20.32 12.14 -13.19
CA PRO A 130 19.34 12.48 -14.21
C PRO A 130 19.95 12.76 -15.60
N THR A 131 21.21 13.18 -15.65
CA THR A 131 21.87 13.52 -16.92
C THR A 131 22.17 12.32 -17.82
N GLN A 132 22.09 11.11 -17.29
CA GLN A 132 22.23 9.86 -18.07
C GLN A 132 21.00 9.55 -18.93
N TYR A 133 19.88 10.21 -18.67
CA TYR A 133 18.63 10.02 -19.37
C TYR A 133 18.48 11.05 -20.50
N ASP A 134 17.78 10.68 -21.56
CA ASP A 134 17.33 11.63 -22.58
C ASP A 134 16.29 12.62 -22.00
N GLU A 135 15.95 13.65 -22.77
CA GLU A 135 15.03 14.70 -22.32
C GLU A 135 13.64 14.15 -21.96
N LEU A 136 13.16 13.12 -22.66
CA LEU A 136 11.87 12.50 -22.39
C LEU A 136 11.89 11.82 -21.03
N LEU A 137 12.86 10.95 -20.78
CA LEU A 137 12.99 10.24 -19.52
C LEU A 137 13.28 11.19 -18.35
N GLN A 138 14.09 12.24 -18.57
CA GLN A 138 14.29 13.28 -17.54
C GLN A 138 12.98 13.96 -17.15
N SER A 139 12.12 14.26 -18.12
CA SER A 139 10.81 14.89 -17.86
C SER A 139 9.86 13.99 -17.06
N MET A 140 10.10 12.68 -17.07
CA MET A 140 9.32 11.68 -16.32
C MET A 140 9.80 11.50 -14.88
N ILE A 141 10.87 12.16 -14.42
CA ILE A 141 11.33 12.10 -13.03
C ILE A 141 10.40 12.94 -12.14
N PRO A 142 9.69 12.34 -11.18
CA PRO A 142 8.77 13.09 -10.35
C PRO A 142 9.51 14.01 -9.37
N THR A 143 8.91 15.18 -9.11
CA THR A 143 9.38 16.04 -8.01
C THR A 143 8.80 15.53 -6.68
N PRO A 144 9.64 15.17 -5.70
CA PRO A 144 9.14 14.75 -4.39
C PRO A 144 8.42 15.89 -3.68
N VAL A 145 7.26 15.58 -3.08
CA VAL A 145 6.46 16.56 -2.31
C VAL A 145 6.44 16.28 -0.81
N GLY A 146 7.13 15.21 -0.36
CA GLY A 146 7.22 14.85 1.05
C GLY A 146 6.13 13.85 1.46
N PHE A 147 6.19 12.63 0.94
CA PHE A 147 5.35 11.52 1.43
C PHE A 147 5.76 11.14 2.85
N VAL A 148 4.76 10.88 3.70
CA VAL A 148 4.98 10.42 5.08
C VAL A 148 4.74 8.93 5.13
N GLU A 149 5.80 8.17 5.38
CA GLU A 149 5.68 6.73 5.60
C GLU A 149 4.83 6.43 6.83
N SER A 150 3.95 5.47 6.66
CA SER A 150 3.20 4.89 7.76
C SER A 150 4.03 3.80 8.47
N LYS A 151 3.44 3.16 9.47
CA LYS A 151 4.05 1.99 10.13
C LYS A 151 4.25 0.78 9.20
N ARG A 152 3.81 0.86 7.94
CA ARG A 152 3.94 -0.22 6.94
C ARG A 152 5.30 -0.25 6.25
N ASN A 153 6.13 0.80 6.44
CA ASN A 153 7.46 0.94 5.81
C ASN A 153 7.40 0.88 4.28
N GLU A 154 6.52 1.63 3.67
CA GLU A 154 6.21 1.60 2.24
C GLU A 154 7.46 1.79 1.37
N PHE A 155 8.32 2.75 1.70
CA PHE A 155 9.56 3.00 0.96
C PHE A 155 10.59 1.89 1.11
N ARG A 156 10.63 1.23 2.27
CA ARG A 156 11.50 0.06 2.47
C ARG A 156 11.06 -1.10 1.57
N LEU A 157 9.76 -1.34 1.46
CA LEU A 157 9.22 -2.39 0.59
C LEU A 157 9.45 -2.07 -0.88
N LEU A 158 9.23 -0.82 -1.31
CA LEU A 158 9.55 -0.36 -2.67
C LEU A 158 11.04 -0.47 -2.96
N ALA A 159 11.90 -0.14 -2.01
CA ALA A 159 13.35 -0.27 -2.15
C ALA A 159 13.77 -1.72 -2.36
N LEU A 160 13.18 -2.67 -1.62
CA LEU A 160 13.43 -4.10 -1.81
C LEU A 160 13.05 -4.54 -3.22
N LEU A 161 11.86 -4.15 -3.71
CA LEU A 161 11.42 -4.47 -5.06
C LEU A 161 12.31 -3.82 -6.12
N ARG A 162 12.71 -2.56 -5.93
CA ARG A 162 13.62 -1.86 -6.85
C ARG A 162 14.99 -2.53 -6.92
N GLN A 163 15.56 -2.93 -5.78
CA GLN A 163 16.83 -3.67 -5.76
C GLN A 163 16.72 -5.00 -6.53
N ARG A 164 15.62 -5.74 -6.35
CA ARG A 164 15.37 -7.00 -7.08
C ARG A 164 15.26 -6.74 -8.58
N SER A 165 14.47 -5.75 -8.98
CA SER A 165 14.29 -5.41 -10.40
C SER A 165 15.59 -4.96 -11.06
N LEU A 166 16.42 -4.18 -10.37
CA LEU A 166 17.75 -3.77 -10.83
C LEU A 166 18.72 -4.95 -10.95
N ALA A 167 18.55 -5.99 -10.13
CA ALA A 167 19.29 -7.24 -10.22
C ALA A 167 18.78 -8.18 -11.34
N GLY A 168 17.75 -7.78 -12.09
CA GLY A 168 17.16 -8.53 -13.19
C GLY A 168 15.96 -9.41 -12.84
N ASP A 169 15.54 -9.47 -11.56
CA ASP A 169 14.31 -10.16 -11.14
C ASP A 169 13.10 -9.23 -11.35
N THR A 170 12.71 -9.07 -12.60
CA THR A 170 11.61 -8.18 -12.98
C THR A 170 10.22 -8.80 -12.75
N VAL A 171 10.12 -10.10 -12.51
CA VAL A 171 8.86 -10.83 -12.31
C VAL A 171 8.37 -10.72 -10.86
N ASN A 172 9.28 -10.75 -9.88
CA ASN A 172 8.93 -10.68 -8.46
C ASN A 172 9.14 -9.28 -7.86
N SER A 173 8.95 -8.23 -8.65
CA SER A 173 9.28 -6.86 -8.27
C SER A 173 8.10 -5.90 -8.37
N HIS A 174 6.88 -6.38 -8.09
CA HIS A 174 5.65 -5.62 -8.25
C HIS A 174 4.93 -5.40 -6.93
N MET A 175 4.26 -4.25 -6.80
CA MET A 175 3.46 -3.86 -5.62
C MET A 175 2.06 -3.42 -6.04
N LEU A 176 1.06 -3.83 -5.28
CA LEU A 176 -0.30 -3.32 -5.36
C LEU A 176 -0.64 -2.57 -4.07
N ALA A 177 -1.17 -1.36 -4.22
CA ALA A 177 -1.65 -0.51 -3.13
C ALA A 177 -3.16 -0.34 -3.24
N GLU A 178 -3.92 -0.87 -2.28
CA GLU A 178 -5.37 -0.78 -2.19
C GLU A 178 -5.79 0.14 -1.06
N GLY A 179 -6.81 0.96 -1.25
CA GLY A 179 -7.33 1.83 -0.19
C GLY A 179 -8.14 3.02 -0.72
N PRO A 180 -8.68 3.86 0.17
CA PRO A 180 -9.58 4.94 -0.21
C PRO A 180 -8.90 5.98 -1.10
N THR A 181 -9.73 6.76 -1.82
CA THR A 181 -9.24 7.84 -2.66
C THR A 181 -8.51 8.92 -1.84
N GLY A 182 -7.40 9.42 -2.38
CA GLY A 182 -6.67 10.54 -1.77
C GLY A 182 -5.90 10.23 -0.47
N CYS A 183 -5.72 8.93 -0.12
CA CYS A 183 -4.91 8.50 1.03
C CYS A 183 -3.39 8.42 0.75
N GLY A 184 -2.95 8.73 -0.48
CA GLY A 184 -1.52 8.85 -0.81
C GLY A 184 -0.92 7.70 -1.61
N LYS A 185 -1.66 6.71 -2.12
CA LYS A 185 -1.16 5.55 -2.88
C LYS A 185 -0.23 5.94 -4.05
N SER A 186 -0.72 6.72 -4.99
CA SER A 186 0.08 7.18 -6.15
C SER A 186 1.19 8.14 -5.74
N GLN A 187 0.99 8.90 -4.65
CA GLN A 187 2.00 9.83 -4.15
C GLN A 187 3.21 9.09 -3.57
N MET A 188 3.00 7.95 -2.93
CA MET A 188 4.07 7.07 -2.47
C MET A 188 5.02 6.69 -3.63
N ALA A 189 4.47 6.22 -4.76
CA ALA A 189 5.27 5.83 -5.92
C ALA A 189 6.05 7.01 -6.51
N LYS A 190 5.39 8.17 -6.65
CA LYS A 190 6.01 9.39 -7.16
C LYS A 190 7.14 9.88 -6.26
N ASP A 191 6.91 9.97 -4.96
CA ASP A 191 7.93 10.41 -4.02
C ASP A 191 9.12 9.44 -3.99
N PHE A 192 8.85 8.14 -4.00
CA PHE A 192 9.91 7.13 -4.03
C PHE A 192 10.82 7.27 -5.27
N CYS A 193 10.22 7.32 -6.46
CA CYS A 193 10.99 7.50 -7.72
C CYS A 193 11.67 8.85 -7.77
N GLY A 194 11.01 9.92 -7.33
CA GLY A 194 11.61 11.26 -7.26
C GLY A 194 12.79 11.34 -6.29
N GLN A 195 12.76 10.64 -5.16
CA GLN A 195 13.89 10.55 -4.23
C GLN A 195 15.09 9.80 -4.81
N LEU A 196 14.86 8.90 -5.75
CA LEU A 196 15.91 8.15 -6.44
C LEU A 196 16.39 8.84 -7.73
N ASN A 197 15.75 9.92 -8.18
CA ASN A 197 15.91 10.51 -9.50
C ASN A 197 15.61 9.53 -10.66
N THR A 198 14.72 8.57 -10.41
CA THR A 198 14.33 7.54 -11.37
C THR A 198 13.12 8.01 -12.19
N PRO A 199 13.13 7.90 -13.53
CA PRO A 199 11.92 8.12 -14.32
C PRO A 199 10.78 7.21 -13.89
N LEU A 200 9.56 7.73 -13.90
CA LEU A 200 8.34 7.00 -13.56
C LEU A 200 7.32 7.14 -14.68
N ALA A 201 7.12 6.08 -15.45
CA ALA A 201 6.01 6.01 -16.38
C ALA A 201 4.69 5.94 -15.61
N ARG A 202 3.63 6.57 -16.10
CA ARG A 202 2.34 6.59 -15.43
C ARG A 202 1.19 6.44 -16.40
N VAL A 203 0.24 5.59 -16.04
CA VAL A 203 -1.06 5.49 -16.71
C VAL A 203 -2.17 5.47 -15.66
N ASN A 204 -3.26 6.18 -15.94
CA ASN A 204 -4.49 6.08 -15.15
C ASN A 204 -5.47 5.20 -15.93
N MET A 205 -5.75 4.01 -15.40
CA MET A 205 -6.61 3.05 -16.07
C MET A 205 -8.07 3.52 -16.03
N SER A 206 -8.73 3.40 -17.16
CA SER A 206 -10.15 3.68 -17.33
C SER A 206 -10.63 2.98 -18.60
N ASP A 207 -11.92 2.96 -18.84
CA ASP A 207 -12.49 2.49 -20.11
C ASP A 207 -12.00 3.27 -21.34
N GLY A 208 -11.42 4.46 -21.14
CA GLY A 208 -10.82 5.26 -22.20
C GLY A 208 -9.42 4.81 -22.61
N VAL A 209 -8.70 4.05 -21.77
CA VAL A 209 -7.38 3.52 -22.10
C VAL A 209 -7.51 2.34 -23.05
N THR A 210 -7.04 2.51 -24.27
CA THR A 210 -7.06 1.47 -25.31
C THR A 210 -5.80 0.61 -25.24
N GLU A 211 -5.84 -0.57 -25.86
CA GLU A 211 -4.67 -1.41 -26.06
C GLU A 211 -3.55 -0.66 -26.78
N ASP A 212 -3.90 0.15 -27.78
CA ASP A 212 -2.97 0.98 -28.54
C ASP A 212 -2.17 1.92 -27.64
N ALA A 213 -2.82 2.58 -26.69
CA ALA A 213 -2.15 3.48 -25.75
C ALA A 213 -1.32 2.71 -24.71
N PHE A 214 -1.74 1.49 -24.36
CA PHE A 214 -1.11 0.70 -23.33
C PHE A 214 0.02 -0.19 -23.85
N ILE A 215 -0.22 -0.93 -24.94
CA ILE A 215 0.73 -1.85 -25.58
C ILE A 215 1.49 -1.15 -26.72
N GLY A 216 0.74 -0.53 -27.62
CA GLY A 216 1.26 0.19 -28.79
C GLY A 216 0.42 -0.06 -30.04
N THR A 217 0.71 0.69 -31.09
CA THR A 217 -0.04 0.67 -32.33
C THR A 217 0.84 0.96 -33.55
N ARG A 218 0.36 0.56 -34.72
CA ARG A 218 0.99 0.96 -35.98
C ARG A 218 0.58 2.39 -36.33
N THR A 219 1.56 3.22 -36.64
CA THR A 219 1.36 4.60 -37.07
C THR A 219 2.18 4.88 -38.36
N ILE A 220 1.98 6.04 -38.95
CA ILE A 220 2.73 6.48 -40.13
C ILE A 220 3.70 7.58 -39.67
N ASP A 221 5.00 7.37 -39.94
CA ASP A 221 6.04 8.38 -39.64
C ASP A 221 6.00 9.57 -40.62
N GLU A 222 6.81 10.56 -40.36
CA GLU A 222 6.93 11.78 -41.19
C GLU A 222 7.33 11.49 -42.65
N ASN A 223 7.88 10.29 -42.91
CA ASN A 223 8.33 9.86 -44.23
C ASN A 223 7.27 8.97 -44.93
N GLY A 224 6.07 8.83 -44.35
CA GLY A 224 4.99 8.00 -44.91
C GLY A 224 5.21 6.49 -44.72
N ARG A 225 6.12 6.06 -43.83
CA ARG A 225 6.37 4.64 -43.54
C ARG A 225 5.51 4.19 -42.35
N VAL A 226 5.01 2.97 -42.43
CA VAL A 226 4.34 2.33 -41.31
C VAL A 226 5.40 1.91 -40.28
N VAL A 227 5.31 2.48 -39.09
CA VAL A 227 6.16 2.16 -37.93
C VAL A 227 5.28 1.72 -36.77
N TYR A 228 5.83 0.94 -35.85
CA TYR A 228 5.14 0.62 -34.61
C TYR A 228 5.54 1.63 -33.52
N GLN A 229 4.55 2.22 -32.89
CA GLN A 229 4.75 3.15 -31.76
C GLN A 229 4.39 2.39 -30.48
N ASP A 230 5.35 2.30 -29.55
CA ASP A 230 5.16 1.63 -28.28
C ASP A 230 4.17 2.38 -27.37
N GLY A 231 3.30 1.62 -26.73
CA GLY A 231 2.48 2.09 -25.65
C GLY A 231 3.26 2.14 -24.32
N ILE A 232 2.63 2.64 -23.27
CA ILE A 232 3.28 2.96 -22.01
C ILE A 232 3.86 1.72 -21.29
N LEU A 233 3.20 0.56 -21.38
CA LEU A 233 3.71 -0.70 -20.82
C LEU A 233 4.98 -1.15 -21.55
N THR A 234 4.91 -1.24 -22.88
CA THR A 234 6.04 -1.63 -23.73
C THR A 234 7.21 -0.71 -23.54
N PHE A 235 6.97 0.60 -23.57
CA PHE A 235 7.99 1.63 -23.31
C PHE A 235 8.67 1.44 -21.95
N SER A 236 7.89 1.19 -20.88
CA SER A 236 8.44 1.00 -19.54
C SER A 236 9.29 -0.27 -19.44
N MET A 237 8.84 -1.37 -20.06
CA MET A 237 9.58 -2.63 -20.11
C MET A 237 10.91 -2.48 -20.85
N GLU A 238 10.91 -1.82 -22.01
CA GLU A 238 12.11 -1.63 -22.83
C GLU A 238 13.12 -0.65 -22.24
N ASN A 239 12.65 0.33 -21.47
CA ASN A 239 13.55 1.29 -20.81
C ASN A 239 13.96 0.86 -19.39
N GLY A 240 13.38 -0.23 -18.84
CA GLY A 240 13.71 -0.70 -17.50
C GLY A 240 13.32 0.30 -16.40
N ILE A 241 12.22 1.03 -16.58
CA ILE A 241 11.74 2.03 -15.64
C ILE A 241 10.47 1.57 -14.91
N PRO A 242 10.23 2.04 -13.69
CA PRO A 242 8.98 1.80 -12.97
C PRO A 242 7.76 2.32 -13.74
N LEU A 243 6.67 1.52 -13.71
CA LEU A 243 5.37 1.88 -14.24
C LEU A 243 4.35 1.99 -13.09
N LEU A 244 3.79 3.16 -12.90
CA LEU A 244 2.66 3.41 -12.01
C LEU A 244 1.36 3.23 -12.80
N VAL A 245 0.58 2.22 -12.42
CA VAL A 245 -0.74 1.92 -12.97
C VAL A 245 -1.78 2.36 -11.94
N ASP A 246 -2.29 3.57 -12.11
CA ASP A 246 -3.34 4.09 -11.22
C ASP A 246 -4.70 3.50 -11.60
N GLU A 247 -5.54 3.23 -10.59
CA GLU A 247 -6.91 2.70 -10.73
C GLU A 247 -6.98 1.43 -11.58
N ILE A 248 -6.03 0.51 -11.35
CA ILE A 248 -5.84 -0.70 -12.17
C ILE A 248 -7.13 -1.51 -12.36
N ASN A 249 -8.03 -1.50 -11.39
CA ASN A 249 -9.30 -2.22 -11.43
C ASN A 249 -10.41 -1.52 -12.26
N ALA A 250 -10.14 -0.32 -12.79
CA ALA A 250 -11.00 0.34 -13.79
C ALA A 250 -10.55 0.07 -15.24
N GLY A 251 -9.46 -0.68 -15.43
CA GLY A 251 -8.90 -0.96 -16.75
C GLY A 251 -9.70 -1.97 -17.55
N ARG A 252 -9.62 -1.85 -18.88
CA ARG A 252 -10.19 -2.83 -19.81
C ARG A 252 -9.52 -4.19 -19.67
N GLU A 253 -10.27 -5.26 -19.86
CA GLU A 253 -9.79 -6.63 -19.70
C GLU A 253 -8.54 -6.94 -20.55
N ASN A 254 -8.52 -6.48 -21.81
CA ASN A 254 -7.37 -6.72 -22.70
C ASN A 254 -6.09 -6.06 -22.21
N CYS A 255 -6.18 -4.82 -21.67
CA CYS A 255 -5.02 -4.16 -21.04
C CYS A 255 -4.55 -4.93 -19.80
N LEU A 256 -5.48 -5.47 -19.01
CA LEU A 256 -5.15 -6.28 -17.83
C LEU A 256 -4.51 -7.62 -18.20
N ILE A 257 -4.94 -8.24 -19.33
CA ILE A 257 -4.31 -9.46 -19.85
C ILE A 257 -2.85 -9.19 -20.22
N ALA A 258 -2.57 -8.11 -20.97
CA ALA A 258 -1.21 -7.72 -21.33
C ALA A 258 -0.36 -7.42 -20.09
N LEU A 259 -0.91 -6.70 -19.12
CA LEU A 259 -0.26 -6.45 -17.85
C LEU A 259 0.06 -7.75 -17.11
N ASN A 260 -0.87 -8.70 -17.04
CA ASN A 260 -0.67 -9.99 -16.41
C ASN A 260 0.47 -10.78 -17.07
N MET A 261 0.63 -10.74 -18.40
CA MET A 261 1.76 -11.36 -19.10
C MET A 261 3.10 -10.72 -18.66
N ALA A 262 3.14 -9.38 -18.59
CA ALA A 262 4.32 -8.66 -18.13
C ALA A 262 4.68 -8.99 -16.67
N LEU A 263 3.68 -9.09 -15.78
CA LEU A 263 3.86 -9.44 -14.37
C LEU A 263 4.34 -10.88 -14.17
N ASP A 264 3.79 -11.84 -14.93
CA ASP A 264 4.06 -13.28 -14.75
C ASP A 264 5.42 -13.71 -15.31
N SER A 265 5.80 -13.16 -16.45
CA SER A 265 6.96 -13.67 -17.22
C SER A 265 8.00 -12.59 -17.52
N GLY A 266 7.70 -11.33 -17.30
CA GLY A 266 8.51 -10.21 -17.77
C GLY A 266 8.60 -10.16 -19.30
N ILE A 267 7.68 -10.82 -20.03
CA ILE A 267 7.67 -10.90 -21.49
C ILE A 267 6.31 -10.46 -22.01
N LEU A 268 6.33 -9.64 -23.05
CA LEU A 268 5.16 -9.24 -23.81
C LEU A 268 5.40 -9.60 -25.28
N VAL A 269 4.46 -10.31 -25.90
CA VAL A 269 4.49 -10.60 -27.33
C VAL A 269 3.50 -9.67 -28.02
N ILE A 270 3.95 -8.97 -29.06
CA ILE A 270 3.17 -7.98 -29.81
C ILE A 270 2.94 -8.52 -31.22
N PRO A 271 1.79 -9.18 -31.49
CA PRO A 271 1.49 -9.74 -32.81
C PRO A 271 1.45 -8.71 -33.93
N GLU A 272 0.96 -7.50 -33.60
CA GLU A 272 0.81 -6.39 -34.53
C GLU A 272 2.15 -5.83 -35.01
N ASP A 273 3.24 -6.10 -34.27
CA ASP A 273 4.60 -5.74 -34.66
C ASP A 273 5.43 -6.97 -35.05
N ASN A 274 4.92 -7.73 -36.01
CA ASN A 274 5.57 -8.94 -36.52
C ASN A 274 5.98 -9.96 -35.45
N ASN A 275 5.14 -10.13 -34.45
CA ASN A 275 5.38 -10.98 -33.25
C ASN A 275 6.63 -10.54 -32.47
N ARG A 276 6.90 -9.25 -32.39
CA ARG A 276 7.99 -8.73 -31.57
C ARG A 276 7.84 -9.22 -30.13
N VAL A 277 8.94 -9.73 -29.59
CA VAL A 277 9.03 -10.18 -28.20
C VAL A 277 9.77 -9.13 -27.39
N VAL A 278 9.05 -8.47 -26.51
CA VAL A 278 9.59 -7.50 -25.56
C VAL A 278 9.89 -8.19 -24.25
N LYS A 279 11.14 -8.07 -23.80
CA LYS A 279 11.56 -8.56 -22.47
C LYS A 279 11.81 -7.38 -21.56
N ALA A 280 11.24 -7.43 -20.36
CA ALA A 280 11.46 -6.40 -19.35
C ALA A 280 12.95 -6.27 -19.01
N LYS A 281 13.51 -5.08 -19.20
CA LYS A 281 14.88 -4.76 -18.80
C LYS A 281 14.97 -4.61 -17.27
N ALA A 282 16.18 -4.81 -16.75
CA ALA A 282 16.49 -4.56 -15.34
C ALA A 282 16.04 -3.14 -14.94
N GLY A 283 15.36 -3.06 -13.78
CA GLY A 283 14.76 -1.84 -13.31
C GLY A 283 13.26 -1.70 -13.59
N PHE A 284 12.69 -2.48 -14.51
CA PHE A 284 11.24 -2.52 -14.70
C PHE A 284 10.54 -3.07 -13.45
N MET A 285 9.53 -2.36 -12.97
CA MET A 285 8.63 -2.80 -11.90
C MET A 285 7.28 -2.13 -12.06
N VAL A 286 6.22 -2.78 -11.63
CA VAL A 286 4.87 -2.23 -11.65
C VAL A 286 4.43 -1.88 -10.24
N ILE A 287 3.90 -0.67 -10.07
CA ILE A 287 3.23 -0.21 -8.87
C ILE A 287 1.77 0.05 -9.25
N GLY A 288 0.90 -0.88 -8.88
CA GLY A 288 -0.54 -0.75 -9.11
C GLY A 288 -1.21 -0.02 -7.96
N THR A 289 -2.19 0.84 -8.24
CA THR A 289 -3.09 1.37 -7.21
C THR A 289 -4.53 0.99 -7.54
N MET A 290 -5.33 0.74 -6.51
CA MET A 290 -6.76 0.50 -6.68
C MET A 290 -7.57 1.08 -5.53
N ASN A 291 -8.81 1.40 -5.81
CA ASN A 291 -9.80 1.75 -4.81
C ASN A 291 -10.63 0.51 -4.48
N PRO A 292 -11.09 0.33 -3.22
CA PRO A 292 -11.99 -0.77 -2.86
C PRO A 292 -13.25 -0.74 -3.73
N PRO A 293 -13.67 -1.86 -4.33
CA PRO A 293 -14.85 -1.89 -5.21
C PRO A 293 -16.15 -1.54 -4.50
N GLU A 294 -16.21 -1.81 -3.19
CA GLU A 294 -17.36 -1.57 -2.32
C GLU A 294 -17.68 -0.07 -2.16
N ASP A 295 -16.66 0.77 -2.34
CA ASP A 295 -16.75 2.20 -2.08
C ASP A 295 -16.96 3.06 -3.35
N TYR A 296 -16.81 2.49 -4.55
CA TYR A 296 -16.75 3.28 -5.79
C TYR A 296 -17.52 2.64 -6.94
N ALA A 297 -18.49 3.38 -7.50
CA ALA A 297 -19.23 2.96 -8.69
C ALA A 297 -18.31 2.93 -9.92
N GLY A 298 -18.49 1.93 -10.78
CA GLY A 298 -17.70 1.76 -12.01
C GLY A 298 -16.33 1.11 -11.84
N VAL A 299 -16.03 0.58 -10.64
CA VAL A 299 -14.79 -0.13 -10.35
C VAL A 299 -15.11 -1.62 -10.17
N ASN A 300 -14.40 -2.48 -10.90
CA ASN A 300 -14.56 -3.92 -10.79
C ASN A 300 -13.73 -4.50 -9.63
N SER A 301 -14.22 -5.60 -9.04
CA SER A 301 -13.38 -6.38 -8.15
C SER A 301 -12.23 -7.00 -8.97
N MET A 302 -10.98 -6.70 -8.58
CA MET A 302 -9.83 -7.31 -9.23
C MET A 302 -9.83 -8.82 -8.98
N ASN A 303 -9.62 -9.60 -10.04
CA ASN A 303 -9.50 -11.05 -9.94
C ASN A 303 -8.34 -11.42 -8.99
N TYR A 304 -8.59 -12.37 -8.09
CA TYR A 304 -7.60 -12.89 -7.14
C TYR A 304 -6.32 -13.36 -7.83
N ALA A 305 -6.43 -13.95 -9.02
CA ALA A 305 -5.28 -14.36 -9.80
C ALA A 305 -4.36 -13.18 -10.20
N THR A 306 -4.94 -12.02 -10.54
CA THR A 306 -4.16 -10.81 -10.83
C THR A 306 -3.52 -10.23 -9.55
N LYS A 307 -4.25 -10.22 -8.41
CA LYS A 307 -3.67 -9.77 -7.12
C LYS A 307 -2.47 -10.63 -6.70
N ASN A 308 -2.49 -11.93 -6.96
CA ASN A 308 -1.40 -12.85 -6.61
C ASN A 308 -0.10 -12.64 -7.41
N ARG A 309 -0.14 -11.89 -8.51
CA ARG A 309 1.04 -11.54 -9.32
C ARG A 309 1.86 -10.40 -8.71
N PHE A 310 1.29 -9.71 -7.76
CA PHE A 310 2.00 -8.68 -7.02
C PHE A 310 2.70 -9.28 -5.80
N THR A 311 3.99 -9.02 -5.66
CA THR A 311 4.81 -9.51 -4.54
C THR A 311 4.32 -8.95 -3.20
N PHE A 312 3.92 -7.67 -3.19
CA PHE A 312 3.34 -7.03 -2.04
C PHE A 312 1.95 -6.45 -2.37
N ASN A 313 0.99 -6.77 -1.52
CA ASN A 313 -0.33 -6.15 -1.51
C ASN A 313 -0.46 -5.34 -0.22
N LEU A 314 -0.50 -4.01 -0.34
CA LEU A 314 -0.59 -3.08 0.78
C LEU A 314 -1.98 -2.47 0.86
N GLU A 315 -2.59 -2.59 2.04
CA GLU A 315 -3.83 -1.89 2.35
C GLU A 315 -3.50 -0.50 2.91
N PHE A 316 -3.97 0.53 2.25
CA PHE A 316 -3.88 1.91 2.67
C PHE A 316 -5.16 2.32 3.39
N ASP A 317 -5.01 3.17 4.38
CA ASP A 317 -6.09 3.92 5.02
C ASP A 317 -5.59 5.37 5.21
N TYR A 318 -6.46 6.25 5.64
CA TYR A 318 -6.06 7.61 6.00
C TYR A 318 -5.02 7.60 7.12
N LEU A 319 -4.21 8.64 7.16
CA LEU A 319 -3.16 8.76 8.16
C LEU A 319 -3.75 8.90 9.57
N PRO A 320 -3.05 8.43 10.63
CA PRO A 320 -3.37 8.80 11.99
C PRO A 320 -3.43 10.32 12.16
N HIS A 321 -4.33 10.80 13.02
CA HIS A 321 -4.65 12.21 13.22
C HIS A 321 -3.41 13.14 13.24
N ASP A 322 -2.45 12.88 14.12
CA ASP A 322 -1.28 13.74 14.28
C ASP A 322 -0.39 13.80 13.03
N LEU A 323 -0.33 12.69 12.29
CA LEU A 323 0.41 12.60 11.03
C LEU A 323 -0.33 13.35 9.92
N GLU A 324 -1.65 13.23 9.87
CA GLU A 324 -2.45 13.94 8.88
C GLU A 324 -2.39 15.45 9.10
N VAL A 325 -2.50 15.91 10.36
CA VAL A 325 -2.29 17.33 10.73
C VAL A 325 -0.94 17.83 10.22
N LYS A 326 0.11 17.03 10.40
CA LYS A 326 1.46 17.40 9.95
C LYS A 326 1.54 17.48 8.42
N VAL A 327 1.01 16.48 7.70
CA VAL A 327 1.00 16.45 6.23
C VAL A 327 0.23 17.64 5.67
N VAL A 328 -0.96 17.90 6.20
CA VAL A 328 -1.79 19.03 5.75
C VAL A 328 -1.08 20.36 6.01
N SER A 329 -0.51 20.56 7.21
CA SER A 329 0.24 21.77 7.57
C SER A 329 1.40 22.03 6.62
N GLU A 330 2.19 21.00 6.29
CA GLU A 330 3.37 21.15 5.42
C GLU A 330 2.99 21.31 3.95
N GLN A 331 2.05 20.52 3.43
CA GLN A 331 1.69 20.57 2.02
C GLN A 331 0.83 21.77 1.65
N ALA A 332 -0.03 22.23 2.55
CA ALA A 332 -0.79 23.47 2.37
C ALA A 332 -0.01 24.72 2.84
N ASN A 333 1.18 24.56 3.42
CA ASN A 333 1.94 25.65 4.04
C ASN A 333 1.09 26.48 5.03
N PHE A 334 0.22 25.82 5.78
CA PHE A 334 -0.69 26.45 6.73
C PHE A 334 -0.16 26.26 8.15
N LYS A 335 0.01 27.35 8.91
CA LYS A 335 0.76 27.34 10.16
C LYS A 335 -0.07 27.04 11.40
N ASP A 336 -1.36 27.40 11.35
CA ASP A 336 -2.28 27.18 12.47
C ASP A 336 -2.66 25.69 12.57
N LYS A 337 -1.91 24.98 13.40
CA LYS A 337 -2.10 23.55 13.62
C LYS A 337 -3.34 23.25 14.44
N GLU A 338 -3.85 24.18 15.21
CA GLU A 338 -5.06 24.00 16.01
C GLU A 338 -6.27 23.91 15.10
N THR A 339 -6.43 24.87 14.19
CA THR A 339 -7.48 24.82 13.15
C THR A 339 -7.37 23.57 12.29
N ILE A 340 -6.13 23.16 11.87
CA ILE A 340 -5.95 21.92 11.12
C ILE A 340 -6.41 20.70 11.94
N SER A 341 -6.03 20.63 13.21
CA SER A 341 -6.38 19.51 14.10
C SER A 341 -7.91 19.38 14.28
N GLN A 342 -8.60 20.49 14.44
CA GLN A 342 -10.06 20.51 14.55
C GLN A 342 -10.72 20.01 13.26
N ILE A 343 -10.28 20.48 12.09
CA ILE A 343 -10.82 20.07 10.80
C ILE A 343 -10.47 18.60 10.49
N VAL A 344 -9.28 18.12 10.82
CA VAL A 344 -8.92 16.70 10.71
C VAL A 344 -9.79 15.83 11.61
N THR A 345 -10.17 16.34 12.81
CA THR A 345 -11.13 15.64 13.69
C THR A 345 -12.49 15.51 13.04
N VAL A 346 -13.01 16.60 12.45
CA VAL A 346 -14.26 16.55 11.66
C VAL A 346 -14.14 15.54 10.51
N ALA A 347 -13.06 15.58 9.75
CA ALA A 347 -12.84 14.63 8.65
C ALA A 347 -12.86 13.17 9.12
N ASN A 348 -12.29 12.89 10.29
CA ASN A 348 -12.33 11.54 10.87
C ASN A 348 -13.75 11.14 11.33
N ASP A 349 -14.53 12.07 11.83
CA ASP A 349 -15.94 11.82 12.14
C ASP A 349 -16.75 11.53 10.86
N LEU A 350 -16.55 12.28 9.78
CA LEU A 350 -17.19 12.03 8.47
C LEU A 350 -16.78 10.66 7.88
N ARG A 351 -15.51 10.30 7.95
CA ARG A 351 -15.02 8.96 7.53
C ARG A 351 -15.64 7.83 8.33
N ARG A 352 -15.89 8.06 9.63
CA ARG A 352 -16.61 7.09 10.46
C ARG A 352 -18.07 6.98 10.03
N MET A 353 -18.75 8.10 9.79
CA MET A 353 -20.14 8.12 9.31
C MET A 353 -20.29 7.39 7.96
N LYS A 354 -19.29 7.50 7.05
CA LYS A 354 -19.26 6.70 5.83
C LYS A 354 -19.13 5.20 6.13
N LYS A 355 -18.21 4.80 7.02
CA LYS A 355 -18.05 3.39 7.42
C LYS A 355 -19.32 2.81 8.07
N GLU A 356 -20.13 3.65 8.69
CA GLU A 356 -21.42 3.31 9.29
C GLU A 356 -22.59 3.37 8.28
N GLY A 357 -22.33 3.76 7.02
CA GLY A 357 -23.33 3.84 5.96
C GLY A 357 -24.26 5.06 6.06
N VAL A 358 -23.90 6.07 6.85
CA VAL A 358 -24.64 7.34 6.97
C VAL A 358 -24.32 8.30 5.81
N LEU A 359 -23.08 8.25 5.31
CA LEU A 359 -22.60 9.03 4.16
C LEU A 359 -22.14 8.09 3.05
N GLU A 360 -22.32 8.47 1.81
CA GLU A 360 -21.81 7.75 0.64
C GLU A 360 -20.36 8.11 0.34
N SER A 361 -19.97 9.37 0.60
CA SER A 361 -18.64 9.89 0.32
C SER A 361 -17.87 10.21 1.61
N ASP A 362 -16.53 10.16 1.51
CA ASP A 362 -15.66 10.56 2.62
C ASP A 362 -14.82 11.80 2.31
N THR A 363 -14.18 12.33 3.35
CA THR A 363 -13.24 13.44 3.23
C THR A 363 -11.82 12.93 3.16
N SER A 364 -11.18 13.05 2.00
CA SER A 364 -9.81 12.59 1.78
C SER A 364 -8.77 13.59 2.31
N THR A 365 -7.55 13.10 2.61
CA THR A 365 -6.39 13.96 2.93
C THR A 365 -6.10 14.97 1.82
N ARG A 366 -6.28 14.58 0.55
CA ARG A 366 -6.18 15.50 -0.60
C ARG A 366 -7.19 16.65 -0.51
N SER A 367 -8.43 16.36 -0.11
CA SER A 367 -9.47 17.39 0.07
C SER A 367 -9.10 18.36 1.18
N LEU A 368 -8.51 17.87 2.27
CA LEU A 368 -8.04 18.73 3.36
C LEU A 368 -6.90 19.65 2.91
N ILE A 369 -5.92 19.15 2.19
CA ILE A 369 -4.84 19.97 1.64
C ILE A 369 -5.41 21.06 0.72
N GLN A 370 -6.38 20.73 -0.14
CA GLN A 370 -7.03 21.70 -1.01
C GLN A 370 -7.81 22.75 -0.20
N LEU A 371 -8.52 22.34 0.86
CA LEU A 371 -9.22 23.24 1.76
C LEU A 371 -8.29 24.29 2.34
N PHE A 372 -7.17 23.86 2.93
CA PHE A 372 -6.22 24.77 3.55
C PHE A 372 -5.45 25.63 2.54
N ASN A 373 -5.23 25.15 1.32
CA ASN A 373 -4.68 25.97 0.24
C ASN A 373 -5.62 27.12 -0.13
N VAL A 374 -6.93 26.87 -0.16
CA VAL A 374 -7.94 27.90 -0.49
C VAL A 374 -8.15 28.85 0.68
N MET A 375 -7.99 28.40 1.93
CA MET A 375 -8.08 29.24 3.14
C MET A 375 -7.01 30.34 3.23
N HIS A 376 -5.99 30.33 2.37
CA HIS A 376 -5.11 31.49 2.21
C HIS A 376 -5.82 32.70 1.57
N HIS A 377 -6.97 32.50 0.93
CA HIS A 377 -7.69 33.52 0.16
C HIS A 377 -9.17 33.66 0.53
N LEU A 378 -9.75 32.65 1.17
CA LEU A 378 -11.16 32.61 1.58
C LEU A 378 -11.28 32.41 3.09
N THR A 379 -12.43 32.81 3.63
CA THR A 379 -12.78 32.46 5.00
C THR A 379 -12.92 30.94 5.16
N MET A 380 -12.78 30.43 6.37
CA MET A 380 -12.96 29.01 6.67
C MET A 380 -14.33 28.50 6.20
N LYS A 381 -15.37 29.26 6.42
CA LYS A 381 -16.74 28.90 6.02
C LYS A 381 -16.89 28.78 4.50
N GLU A 382 -16.42 29.77 3.74
CA GLU A 382 -16.42 29.72 2.27
C GLU A 382 -15.59 28.57 1.75
N ALA A 383 -14.41 28.33 2.32
CA ALA A 383 -13.55 27.24 1.92
C ALA A 383 -14.19 25.86 2.17
N ILE A 384 -14.86 25.68 3.32
CA ILE A 384 -15.61 24.44 3.61
C ILE A 384 -16.77 24.27 2.62
N GLU A 385 -17.54 25.34 2.36
CA GLU A 385 -18.66 25.31 1.43
C GLU A 385 -18.22 24.88 0.02
N TYR A 386 -17.18 25.52 -0.54
CA TYR A 386 -16.76 25.26 -1.93
C TYR A 386 -15.89 24.02 -2.10
N VAL A 387 -15.06 23.69 -1.12
CA VAL A 387 -14.11 22.57 -1.27
C VAL A 387 -14.66 21.26 -0.72
N LEU A 388 -15.41 21.30 0.37
CA LEU A 388 -15.95 20.08 1.00
C LEU A 388 -17.40 19.87 0.67
N LEU A 389 -18.31 20.78 1.08
CA LEU A 389 -19.75 20.58 0.95
C LEU A 389 -20.20 20.41 -0.51
N GLY A 390 -19.55 21.10 -1.44
CA GLY A 390 -19.84 20.97 -2.87
C GLY A 390 -19.66 19.58 -3.46
N ARG A 391 -19.00 18.65 -2.74
CA ARG A 391 -18.74 17.25 -3.17
C ARG A 391 -19.79 16.26 -2.69
N TYR A 392 -20.61 16.67 -1.74
CA TYR A 392 -21.60 15.81 -1.11
C TYR A 392 -23.00 16.05 -1.70
N MET A 393 -23.82 15.03 -1.67
CA MET A 393 -25.21 15.13 -2.05
C MET A 393 -25.98 16.10 -1.15
N ALA A 394 -27.08 16.65 -1.63
CA ALA A 394 -27.80 17.71 -0.91
C ALA A 394 -28.36 17.26 0.45
N ASP A 395 -28.77 16.01 0.57
CA ASP A 395 -29.26 15.36 1.78
C ASP A 395 -28.15 15.09 2.80
N GLU A 396 -26.92 14.84 2.35
CA GLU A 396 -25.77 14.63 3.23
C GLU A 396 -25.23 15.92 3.84
N ARG A 397 -25.40 17.06 3.12
CA ARG A 397 -24.81 18.36 3.53
C ARG A 397 -25.27 18.81 4.91
N GLU A 398 -26.55 18.58 5.26
CA GLU A 398 -27.07 18.96 6.57
C GLU A 398 -26.35 18.23 7.71
N HIS A 399 -26.09 16.94 7.54
CA HIS A 399 -25.34 16.13 8.52
C HIS A 399 -23.89 16.61 8.66
N ILE A 400 -23.27 16.95 7.53
CA ILE A 400 -21.89 17.44 7.51
C ILE A 400 -21.78 18.81 8.16
N GLU A 401 -22.67 19.76 7.82
CA GLU A 401 -22.72 21.06 8.47
C GLU A 401 -22.97 20.95 9.99
N ALA A 402 -23.87 20.07 10.41
CA ALA A 402 -24.10 19.81 11.82
C ALA A 402 -22.83 19.31 12.53
N THR A 403 -22.05 18.46 11.86
CA THR A 403 -20.78 17.96 12.39
C THR A 403 -19.75 19.07 12.52
N PHE A 404 -19.65 19.97 11.52
CA PHE A 404 -18.78 21.15 11.60
C PHE A 404 -19.19 22.09 12.75
N ARG A 405 -20.49 22.43 12.86
CA ARG A 405 -21.00 23.29 13.95
C ARG A 405 -20.79 22.70 15.33
N ALA A 406 -20.80 21.37 15.46
CA ALA A 406 -20.56 20.71 16.75
C ALA A 406 -19.09 20.73 17.19
N ARG A 407 -18.16 20.95 16.26
CA ARG A 407 -16.71 20.84 16.49
C ARG A 407 -15.95 22.17 16.34
N LEU A 408 -16.50 23.13 15.64
CA LEU A 408 -15.86 24.41 15.37
C LEU A 408 -16.71 25.54 15.99
N GLU A 409 -16.11 26.30 16.90
CA GLU A 409 -16.78 27.40 17.59
C GLU A 409 -17.12 28.56 16.64
N ASP A 410 -16.34 28.74 15.57
CA ASP A 410 -16.44 29.86 14.62
C ASP A 410 -17.06 29.45 13.26
N TYR A 411 -17.77 28.34 13.18
CA TYR A 411 -18.42 27.88 11.95
C TYR A 411 -19.79 28.53 11.68
#